data_7f0d632bb37b200f0071a26e95ee6667
#
_entry.id   7f0d632bb37b200f0071a26e95ee6667
#
_cell.length_a   1.000
_cell.length_b   1.000
_cell.length_c   1.000
_cell.angle_alpha   90.00
_cell.angle_beta   90.00
_cell.angle_gamma   90.00
#
_symmetry.space_group_name_H-M   'P 1'
#
loop_
_entity.id
_entity.type
_entity.pdbx_description
1 polymer ?
#
loop_
_entity_poly.entity_id
_entity_poly.type
_entity_poly.pdbx_seq_one_letter_code
_entity_poly.pdbx_strand_id
1 'polypeptide(L)'
;KKYLDELMAVHDQRIKYLDGLNQLVRTPTTKGSILGMKAHDYIAFSGANIDINKAYQMVKEAVDLEKAASDYFMFQDLMDISARKLKSDDTHKEQFIQDYLTASGYADEALKAATKERDKKLLKTAKDNVDAYFINSGAASCENLQAIYGPKVSQNKTNLDYLKQVINVMQMLKCTEEEAYFVASEAAHAIEPTAATAAGCGYMYYKKGDMDKSVQYFDQAIELEQEADKKADYAYSAAVVLFSKKQLSKAKQYANKAISFNGSYGKAYILIAQMYASSPNWSDEAA
;
A
#
# COMPACT_ATOMS: atom_id res chain seq x y z
N LYS A 1 37.10 -8.76 -10.64
CA LYS A 1 36.27 -9.83 -11.22
C LYS A 1 36.56 -11.19 -10.57
N LYS A 2 37.85 -11.66 -10.55
CA LYS A 2 38.22 -12.97 -10.01
C LYS A 2 37.71 -13.21 -8.57
N TYR A 3 37.93 -12.25 -7.65
CA TYR A 3 37.49 -12.38 -6.26
C TYR A 3 35.97 -12.38 -6.10
N LEU A 4 35.24 -11.67 -6.97
CA LEU A 4 33.77 -11.71 -6.96
C LEU A 4 33.26 -13.09 -7.38
N ASP A 5 33.84 -13.69 -8.41
CA ASP A 5 33.45 -15.04 -8.87
C ASP A 5 33.73 -16.09 -7.76
N GLU A 6 34.85 -15.96 -7.04
CA GLU A 6 35.19 -16.82 -5.90
C GLU A 6 34.20 -16.63 -4.74
N LEU A 7 33.83 -15.36 -4.41
CA LEU A 7 32.84 -15.07 -3.39
C LEU A 7 31.47 -15.64 -3.72
N MET A 8 31.03 -15.48 -4.99
CA MET A 8 29.77 -16.08 -5.43
C MET A 8 29.79 -17.60 -5.33
N ALA A 9 30.91 -18.25 -5.67
CA ALA A 9 31.07 -19.70 -5.54
C ALA A 9 31.00 -20.17 -4.08
N VAL A 10 31.54 -19.39 -3.13
CA VAL A 10 31.43 -19.69 -1.68
C VAL A 10 29.96 -19.68 -1.23
N HIS A 11 29.17 -18.71 -1.66
CA HIS A 11 27.72 -18.68 -1.34
C HIS A 11 27.00 -19.90 -1.94
N ASP A 12 27.35 -20.32 -3.18
CA ASP A 12 26.75 -21.50 -3.80
C ASP A 12 27.10 -22.77 -3.03
N GLN A 13 28.35 -22.90 -2.53
CA GLN A 13 28.75 -24.01 -1.67
C GLN A 13 27.99 -23.98 -0.33
N ARG A 14 27.80 -22.81 0.29
CA ARG A 14 27.01 -22.70 1.52
C ARG A 14 25.57 -23.16 1.33
N ILE A 15 24.94 -22.81 0.20
CA ILE A 15 23.59 -23.29 -0.17
C ILE A 15 23.61 -24.81 -0.37
N LYS A 16 24.59 -25.32 -1.13
CA LYS A 16 24.70 -26.74 -1.44
C LYS A 16 24.84 -27.63 -0.21
N TYR A 17 25.57 -27.17 0.81
CA TYR A 17 25.85 -27.94 2.03
C TYR A 17 25.08 -27.43 3.24
N LEU A 18 24.00 -26.70 3.04
CA LEU A 18 23.24 -25.98 4.07
C LEU A 18 22.81 -26.88 5.24
N ASP A 19 22.22 -28.05 4.94
CA ASP A 19 21.70 -28.95 5.97
C ASP A 19 22.82 -29.49 6.89
N GLY A 20 23.96 -29.86 6.29
CA GLY A 20 25.13 -30.31 7.05
C GLY A 20 25.75 -29.18 7.88
N LEU A 21 25.83 -27.96 7.33
CA LEU A 21 26.35 -26.81 8.05
C LEU A 21 25.44 -26.41 9.22
N ASN A 22 24.13 -26.47 9.05
CA ASN A 22 23.18 -26.15 10.13
C ASN A 22 23.23 -27.12 11.31
N GLN A 23 23.70 -28.34 11.11
CA GLN A 23 23.95 -29.30 12.22
C GLN A 23 25.17 -28.94 13.06
N LEU A 24 26.08 -28.13 12.52
CA LEU A 24 27.35 -27.77 13.15
C LEU A 24 27.34 -26.43 13.88
N VAL A 25 26.31 -25.62 13.67
CA VAL A 25 26.23 -24.24 14.19
C VAL A 25 25.10 -24.07 15.20
N ARG A 26 25.29 -23.13 16.16
CA ARG A 26 24.26 -22.83 17.16
C ARG A 26 23.06 -22.09 16.59
N THR A 27 23.28 -21.27 15.55
CA THR A 27 22.24 -20.47 14.89
C THR A 27 22.15 -20.91 13.44
N PRO A 28 21.21 -21.79 13.10
CA PRO A 28 20.97 -22.20 11.73
C PRO A 28 20.63 -21.01 10.85
N THR A 29 21.02 -21.07 9.57
CA THR A 29 20.65 -20.08 8.54
C THR A 29 19.72 -20.73 7.53
N THR A 30 19.11 -19.91 6.69
CA THR A 30 18.18 -20.35 5.63
C THR A 30 18.81 -20.21 4.25
N LYS A 31 18.24 -20.88 3.25
CA LYS A 31 18.62 -20.67 1.85
C LYS A 31 18.41 -19.21 1.44
N GLY A 32 17.28 -18.63 1.83
CA GLY A 32 16.93 -17.25 1.46
C GLY A 32 17.91 -16.24 2.08
N SER A 33 18.31 -16.43 3.35
CA SER A 33 19.32 -15.57 3.99
C SER A 33 20.67 -15.63 3.28
N ILE A 34 21.15 -16.84 2.92
CA ILE A 34 22.41 -16.96 2.17
C ILE A 34 22.30 -16.35 0.78
N LEU A 35 21.17 -16.55 0.10
CA LEU A 35 20.93 -15.99 -1.22
C LEU A 35 20.83 -14.44 -1.17
N GLY A 36 20.22 -13.90 -0.12
CA GLY A 36 20.18 -12.46 0.14
C GLY A 36 21.59 -11.88 0.33
N MET A 37 22.43 -12.50 1.13
CA MET A 37 23.83 -12.09 1.27
C MET A 37 24.59 -12.20 -0.06
N LYS A 38 24.37 -13.27 -0.82
CA LYS A 38 24.96 -13.44 -2.17
C LYS A 38 24.54 -12.31 -3.10
N ALA A 39 23.26 -11.93 -3.10
CA ALA A 39 22.76 -10.82 -3.92
C ALA A 39 23.38 -9.50 -3.49
N HIS A 40 23.44 -9.23 -2.19
CA HIS A 40 24.05 -8.03 -1.61
C HIS A 40 25.51 -7.87 -2.03
N ASP A 41 26.31 -8.92 -1.85
CA ASP A 41 27.72 -8.93 -2.24
C ASP A 41 27.89 -8.74 -3.75
N TYR A 42 27.04 -9.38 -4.55
CA TYR A 42 27.04 -9.20 -6.00
C TYR A 42 26.74 -7.76 -6.40
N ILE A 43 25.75 -7.12 -5.80
CA ILE A 43 25.38 -5.72 -6.04
C ILE A 43 26.51 -4.80 -5.63
N ALA A 44 27.07 -5.00 -4.42
CA ALA A 44 28.11 -4.14 -3.86
C ALA A 44 29.42 -4.19 -4.64
N PHE A 45 29.82 -5.37 -5.17
CA PHE A 45 31.16 -5.58 -5.73
C PHE A 45 31.20 -5.72 -7.26
N SER A 46 30.07 -5.75 -7.96
CA SER A 46 30.06 -5.81 -9.45
C SER A 46 30.39 -4.48 -10.11
N GLY A 47 30.25 -3.35 -9.42
CA GLY A 47 30.51 -2.03 -9.96
C GLY A 47 29.66 -1.71 -11.18
N ALA A 48 30.27 -1.05 -12.18
CA ALA A 48 29.56 -0.64 -13.41
C ALA A 48 29.17 -1.83 -14.33
N ASN A 49 29.74 -3.00 -14.12
CA ASN A 49 29.49 -4.20 -14.96
C ASN A 49 28.44 -5.14 -14.35
N ILE A 50 27.61 -4.65 -13.47
CA ILE A 50 26.56 -5.44 -12.83
C ILE A 50 25.56 -5.95 -13.89
N ASP A 51 25.25 -7.24 -13.84
CA ASP A 51 24.09 -7.79 -14.54
C ASP A 51 22.84 -7.56 -13.69
N ILE A 52 22.06 -6.55 -14.07
CA ILE A 52 20.86 -6.12 -13.35
C ILE A 52 19.82 -7.24 -13.25
N ASN A 53 19.63 -8.03 -14.33
CA ASN A 53 18.67 -9.13 -14.33
C ASN A 53 19.08 -10.24 -13.36
N LYS A 54 20.36 -10.60 -13.36
CA LYS A 54 20.91 -11.59 -12.42
C LYS A 54 20.79 -11.11 -10.97
N ALA A 55 21.16 -9.85 -10.67
CA ALA A 55 21.04 -9.27 -9.35
C ALA A 55 19.57 -9.27 -8.88
N TYR A 56 18.66 -8.83 -9.76
CA TYR A 56 17.22 -8.78 -9.49
C TYR A 56 16.66 -10.16 -9.16
N GLN A 57 16.96 -11.18 -9.96
CA GLN A 57 16.50 -12.55 -9.71
C GLN A 57 16.97 -13.08 -8.35
N MET A 58 18.24 -12.87 -7.99
CA MET A 58 18.78 -13.34 -6.71
C MET A 58 18.11 -12.66 -5.51
N VAL A 59 18.01 -11.32 -5.52
CA VAL A 59 17.42 -10.60 -4.37
C VAL A 59 15.92 -10.85 -4.28
N LYS A 60 15.22 -10.94 -5.41
CA LYS A 60 13.77 -11.23 -5.44
C LYS A 60 13.49 -12.62 -4.87
N GLU A 61 14.22 -13.66 -5.31
CA GLU A 61 14.09 -15.02 -4.75
C GLU A 61 14.38 -15.04 -3.25
N ALA A 62 15.40 -14.33 -2.80
CA ALA A 62 15.76 -14.26 -1.39
C ALA A 62 14.64 -13.64 -0.54
N VAL A 63 14.07 -12.50 -0.98
CA VAL A 63 12.96 -11.83 -0.27
C VAL A 63 11.69 -12.68 -0.31
N ASP A 64 11.39 -13.35 -1.41
CA ASP A 64 10.21 -14.24 -1.52
C ASP A 64 10.32 -15.46 -0.59
N LEU A 65 11.53 -15.97 -0.34
CA LEU A 65 11.78 -17.07 0.59
C LEU A 65 11.70 -16.63 2.05
N GLU A 66 12.33 -15.50 2.41
CA GLU A 66 12.44 -15.03 3.80
C GLU A 66 11.25 -14.18 4.25
N LYS A 67 10.59 -13.48 3.33
CA LYS A 67 9.44 -12.59 3.61
C LYS A 67 9.81 -11.55 4.69
N ALA A 68 9.01 -11.43 5.74
CA ALA A 68 9.28 -10.54 6.86
C ALA A 68 10.50 -10.94 7.72
N ALA A 69 11.05 -12.15 7.56
CA ALA A 69 12.30 -12.57 8.18
C ALA A 69 13.56 -12.13 7.40
N SER A 70 13.38 -11.47 6.25
CA SER A 70 14.49 -10.91 5.47
C SER A 70 15.32 -9.94 6.30
N ASP A 71 16.64 -10.00 6.13
CA ASP A 71 17.51 -8.96 6.67
C ASP A 71 17.16 -7.59 6.04
N TYR A 72 17.28 -6.52 6.83
CA TYR A 72 16.89 -5.16 6.45
C TYR A 72 17.46 -4.68 5.11
N PHE A 73 18.71 -5.08 4.78
CA PHE A 73 19.37 -4.69 3.53
C PHE A 73 18.73 -5.35 2.30
N MET A 74 18.10 -6.53 2.44
CA MET A 74 17.46 -7.24 1.32
C MET A 74 16.28 -6.44 0.74
N PHE A 75 15.53 -5.73 1.58
CA PHE A 75 14.47 -4.84 1.13
C PHE A 75 14.99 -3.65 0.33
N GLN A 76 16.12 -3.07 0.77
CA GLN A 76 16.78 -1.97 0.06
C GLN A 76 17.36 -2.42 -1.27
N ASP A 77 18.06 -3.56 -1.28
CA ASP A 77 18.68 -4.13 -2.48
C ASP A 77 17.62 -4.47 -3.53
N LEU A 78 16.46 -5.04 -3.11
CA LEU A 78 15.36 -5.30 -4.03
C LEU A 78 14.90 -4.01 -4.71
N MET A 79 14.70 -2.93 -3.95
CA MET A 79 14.22 -1.68 -4.50
C MET A 79 15.29 -0.95 -5.33
N ASP A 80 16.56 -0.98 -4.92
CA ASP A 80 17.65 -0.40 -5.71
C ASP A 80 17.75 -1.07 -7.07
N ILE A 81 17.82 -2.38 -7.12
CA ILE A 81 17.96 -3.14 -8.36
C ILE A 81 16.70 -3.07 -9.23
N SER A 82 15.52 -3.13 -8.63
CA SER A 82 14.25 -2.96 -9.35
C SER A 82 14.14 -1.55 -9.97
N ALA A 83 14.59 -0.50 -9.25
CA ALA A 83 14.65 0.87 -9.77
C ALA A 83 15.66 1.02 -10.92
N ARG A 84 16.83 0.38 -10.83
CA ARG A 84 17.80 0.36 -11.93
C ARG A 84 17.25 -0.37 -13.16
N LYS A 85 16.53 -1.47 -12.95
CA LYS A 85 15.86 -2.21 -14.02
C LYS A 85 14.79 -1.36 -14.68
N LEU A 86 13.95 -0.64 -13.91
CA LEU A 86 12.94 0.26 -14.43
C LEU A 86 13.54 1.37 -15.33
N LYS A 87 14.72 1.90 -14.98
CA LYS A 87 15.39 2.93 -15.80
C LYS A 87 15.81 2.43 -17.19
N SER A 88 16.03 1.13 -17.35
CA SER A 88 16.43 0.52 -18.62
C SER A 88 15.30 -0.20 -19.35
N ASP A 89 14.17 -0.44 -18.68
CA ASP A 89 13.05 -1.23 -19.20
C ASP A 89 11.73 -0.71 -18.61
N ASP A 90 11.02 0.11 -19.37
CA ASP A 90 9.73 0.67 -18.96
C ASP A 90 8.66 -0.40 -18.74
N THR A 91 8.80 -1.60 -19.31
CA THR A 91 7.86 -2.71 -19.08
C THR A 91 7.96 -3.26 -17.68
N HIS A 92 9.03 -2.95 -16.94
CA HIS A 92 9.22 -3.34 -15.54
C HIS A 92 8.41 -2.49 -14.55
N LYS A 93 7.72 -1.44 -14.99
CA LYS A 93 7.03 -0.48 -14.10
C LYS A 93 6.02 -1.14 -13.15
N GLU A 94 5.20 -2.03 -13.66
CA GLU A 94 4.23 -2.75 -12.82
C GLU A 94 4.93 -3.64 -11.79
N GLN A 95 5.94 -4.39 -12.22
CA GLN A 95 6.69 -5.25 -11.33
C GLN A 95 7.44 -4.42 -10.27
N PHE A 96 7.96 -3.26 -10.61
CA PHE A 96 8.56 -2.33 -9.66
C PHE A 96 7.58 -1.88 -8.56
N ILE A 97 6.32 -1.62 -8.92
CA ILE A 97 5.27 -1.31 -7.94
C ILE A 97 5.01 -2.52 -7.03
N GLN A 98 4.97 -3.74 -7.60
CA GLN A 98 4.80 -4.96 -6.80
C GLN A 98 5.99 -5.22 -5.88
N ASP A 99 7.21 -4.97 -6.33
CA ASP A 99 8.43 -5.08 -5.52
C ASP A 99 8.39 -4.08 -4.35
N TYR A 100 7.94 -2.86 -4.60
CA TYR A 100 7.74 -1.86 -3.54
C TYR A 100 6.74 -2.34 -2.48
N LEU A 101 5.58 -2.84 -2.90
CA LEU A 101 4.56 -3.33 -1.97
C LEU A 101 5.07 -4.51 -1.14
N THR A 102 5.81 -5.40 -1.79
CA THR A 102 6.43 -6.56 -1.13
C THR A 102 7.47 -6.11 -0.12
N ALA A 103 8.44 -5.30 -0.53
CA ALA A 103 9.52 -4.83 0.34
C ALA A 103 8.98 -3.97 1.49
N SER A 104 8.07 -3.03 1.20
CA SER A 104 7.45 -2.14 2.18
C SER A 104 6.59 -2.92 3.18
N GLY A 105 5.74 -3.84 2.70
CA GLY A 105 4.88 -4.66 3.55
C GLY A 105 5.67 -5.56 4.50
N TYR A 106 6.67 -6.29 3.98
CA TYR A 106 7.51 -7.14 4.83
C TYR A 106 8.41 -6.34 5.77
N ALA A 107 8.90 -5.17 5.37
CA ALA A 107 9.65 -4.30 6.27
C ALA A 107 8.79 -3.79 7.43
N ASP A 108 7.50 -3.46 7.18
CA ASP A 108 6.55 -3.06 8.23
C ASP A 108 6.24 -4.22 9.18
N GLU A 109 6.06 -5.45 8.67
CA GLU A 109 5.86 -6.64 9.48
C GLU A 109 7.11 -6.93 10.35
N ALA A 110 8.29 -6.88 9.75
CA ALA A 110 9.56 -7.06 10.46
C ALA A 110 9.75 -6.01 11.56
N LEU A 111 9.43 -4.74 11.28
CA LEU A 111 9.53 -3.64 12.24
C LEU A 111 8.58 -3.83 13.43
N LYS A 112 7.35 -4.30 13.20
CA LYS A 112 6.39 -4.63 14.26
C LYS A 112 6.88 -5.79 15.14
N ALA A 113 7.53 -6.78 14.54
CA ALA A 113 8.05 -7.96 15.24
C ALA A 113 9.38 -7.69 15.97
N ALA A 114 10.14 -6.66 15.59
CA ALA A 114 11.44 -6.36 16.16
C ALA A 114 11.34 -5.95 17.63
N THR A 115 12.15 -6.60 18.47
CA THR A 115 12.21 -6.33 19.92
C THR A 115 13.41 -5.48 20.32
N LYS A 116 14.53 -5.57 19.58
CA LYS A 116 15.77 -4.84 19.86
C LYS A 116 15.76 -3.47 19.19
N GLU A 117 16.11 -2.44 19.91
CA GLU A 117 16.16 -1.06 19.38
C GLU A 117 17.10 -0.88 18.17
N ARG A 118 18.22 -1.63 18.14
CA ARG A 118 19.13 -1.64 17.00
C ARG A 118 18.43 -2.14 15.73
N ASP A 119 17.69 -3.24 15.82
CA ASP A 119 17.01 -3.87 14.68
C ASP A 119 15.86 -2.97 14.20
N LYS A 120 15.10 -2.37 15.13
CA LYS A 120 14.08 -1.36 14.80
C LYS A 120 14.65 -0.19 14.02
N LYS A 121 15.80 0.35 14.45
CA LYS A 121 16.46 1.46 13.78
C LYS A 121 16.91 1.09 12.36
N LEU A 122 17.50 -0.10 12.18
CA LEU A 122 17.94 -0.58 10.87
C LEU A 122 16.76 -0.82 9.93
N LEU A 123 15.70 -1.48 10.41
CA LEU A 123 14.49 -1.72 9.64
C LEU A 123 13.77 -0.42 9.28
N LYS A 124 13.70 0.55 10.20
CA LYS A 124 13.13 1.86 9.91
C LYS A 124 13.92 2.58 8.81
N THR A 125 15.24 2.60 8.90
CA THR A 125 16.10 3.20 7.85
C THR A 125 15.90 2.48 6.51
N ALA A 126 15.81 1.15 6.54
CA ALA A 126 15.55 0.37 5.33
C ALA A 126 14.19 0.72 4.71
N LYS A 127 13.14 0.84 5.52
CA LYS A 127 11.81 1.26 5.08
C LYS A 127 11.82 2.66 4.46
N ASP A 128 12.47 3.62 5.12
CA ASP A 128 12.60 4.99 4.61
C ASP A 128 13.31 5.01 3.24
N ASN A 129 14.34 4.17 3.04
CA ASN A 129 15.03 4.03 1.75
C ASN A 129 14.15 3.37 0.69
N VAL A 130 13.40 2.32 1.04
CA VAL A 130 12.42 1.65 0.16
C VAL A 130 11.40 2.66 -0.35
N ASP A 131 10.83 3.47 0.55
CA ASP A 131 9.87 4.52 0.21
C ASP A 131 10.50 5.60 -0.69
N ALA A 132 11.76 6.00 -0.40
CA ALA A 132 12.47 6.98 -1.21
C ALA A 132 12.74 6.49 -2.65
N TYR A 133 13.13 5.23 -2.85
CA TYR A 133 13.28 4.65 -4.19
C TYR A 133 11.97 4.72 -4.98
N PHE A 134 10.86 4.40 -4.33
CA PHE A 134 9.56 4.40 -4.96
C PHE A 134 9.10 5.81 -5.34
N ILE A 135 9.16 6.76 -4.40
CA ILE A 135 8.77 8.17 -4.64
C ILE A 135 9.61 8.79 -5.77
N ASN A 136 10.93 8.59 -5.74
CA ASN A 136 11.85 9.19 -6.70
C ASN A 136 11.78 8.55 -8.11
N SER A 137 11.16 7.39 -8.24
CA SER A 137 11.01 6.71 -9.54
C SER A 137 10.00 7.36 -10.49
N GLY A 138 9.06 8.16 -9.95
CA GLY A 138 7.91 8.67 -10.67
C GLY A 138 6.82 7.63 -10.96
N ALA A 139 7.03 6.35 -10.59
CA ALA A 139 6.02 5.30 -10.77
C ALA A 139 4.79 5.47 -9.85
N ALA A 140 4.94 6.24 -8.78
CA ALA A 140 3.92 6.48 -7.77
C ALA A 140 2.79 7.45 -8.20
N SER A 141 2.82 8.00 -9.42
CA SER A 141 1.76 8.91 -9.85
C SER A 141 0.42 8.19 -10.06
N CYS A 142 -0.68 8.84 -9.70
CA CYS A 142 -2.02 8.27 -9.88
C CYS A 142 -2.33 7.97 -11.34
N GLU A 143 -1.86 8.81 -12.26
CA GLU A 143 -1.96 8.58 -13.71
C GLU A 143 -1.30 7.26 -14.14
N ASN A 144 -0.08 6.99 -13.66
CA ASN A 144 0.62 5.73 -13.93
C ASN A 144 -0.12 4.53 -13.35
N LEU A 145 -0.63 4.64 -12.12
CA LEU A 145 -1.40 3.57 -11.48
C LEU A 145 -2.69 3.30 -12.24
N GLN A 146 -3.40 4.34 -12.67
CA GLN A 146 -4.60 4.21 -13.50
C GLN A 146 -4.29 3.52 -14.83
N ALA A 147 -3.20 3.90 -15.50
CA ALA A 147 -2.81 3.29 -16.78
C ALA A 147 -2.47 1.79 -16.65
N ILE A 148 -1.85 1.40 -15.52
CA ILE A 148 -1.46 0.02 -15.24
C ILE A 148 -2.66 -0.83 -14.80
N TYR A 149 -3.41 -0.34 -13.81
CA TYR A 149 -4.45 -1.14 -13.16
C TYR A 149 -5.82 -1.05 -13.84
N GLY A 150 -6.14 0.06 -14.51
CA GLY A 150 -7.46 0.25 -15.14
C GLY A 150 -7.86 -0.89 -16.08
N PRO A 151 -7.05 -1.25 -17.08
CA PRO A 151 -7.37 -2.36 -17.99
C PRO A 151 -7.44 -3.71 -17.26
N LYS A 152 -6.56 -3.94 -16.27
CA LYS A 152 -6.42 -5.23 -15.60
C LYS A 152 -7.52 -5.50 -14.59
N VAL A 153 -7.99 -4.49 -13.86
CA VAL A 153 -9.13 -4.64 -12.94
C VAL A 153 -10.37 -5.13 -13.67
N SER A 154 -10.62 -4.60 -14.88
CA SER A 154 -11.75 -5.02 -15.71
C SER A 154 -11.70 -6.50 -16.11
N GLN A 155 -10.48 -7.05 -16.27
CA GLN A 155 -10.24 -8.45 -16.60
C GLN A 155 -10.24 -9.38 -15.38
N ASN A 156 -10.04 -8.83 -14.16
CA ASN A 156 -9.87 -9.59 -12.93
C ASN A 156 -10.99 -9.34 -11.90
N LYS A 157 -12.21 -9.00 -12.34
CA LYS A 157 -13.34 -8.65 -11.46
C LYS A 157 -13.77 -9.75 -10.49
N THR A 158 -13.38 -11.00 -10.73
CA THR A 158 -13.69 -12.15 -9.87
C THR A 158 -12.51 -12.58 -8.99
N ASN A 159 -11.34 -11.98 -9.14
CA ASN A 159 -10.16 -12.29 -8.35
C ASN A 159 -10.04 -11.32 -7.16
N LEU A 160 -10.63 -11.72 -6.03
CA LEU A 160 -10.72 -10.90 -4.83
C LEU A 160 -9.33 -10.45 -4.31
N ASP A 161 -8.34 -11.35 -4.33
CA ASP A 161 -6.98 -11.03 -3.83
C ASP A 161 -6.33 -9.94 -4.69
N TYR A 162 -6.47 -10.04 -6.02
CA TYR A 162 -5.99 -9.01 -6.94
C TYR A 162 -6.72 -7.67 -6.72
N LEU A 163 -8.04 -7.70 -6.56
CA LEU A 163 -8.83 -6.49 -6.31
C LEU A 163 -8.42 -5.83 -4.99
N LYS A 164 -8.26 -6.59 -3.90
CA LYS A 164 -7.77 -6.10 -2.60
C LYS A 164 -6.38 -5.49 -2.74
N GLN A 165 -5.49 -6.11 -3.51
CA GLN A 165 -4.15 -5.58 -3.78
C GLN A 165 -4.22 -4.21 -4.48
N VAL A 166 -5.02 -4.07 -5.54
CA VAL A 166 -5.20 -2.78 -6.24
C VAL A 166 -5.77 -1.71 -5.32
N ILE A 167 -6.81 -2.04 -4.54
CA ILE A 167 -7.43 -1.12 -3.56
C ILE A 167 -6.38 -0.63 -2.56
N ASN A 168 -5.60 -1.54 -1.98
CA ASN A 168 -4.57 -1.19 -0.99
C ASN A 168 -3.49 -0.27 -1.57
N VAL A 169 -3.01 -0.55 -2.79
CA VAL A 169 -2.03 0.30 -3.49
C VAL A 169 -2.58 1.71 -3.69
N MET A 170 -3.78 1.80 -4.26
CA MET A 170 -4.41 3.08 -4.57
C MET A 170 -4.68 3.90 -3.30
N GLN A 171 -5.08 3.26 -2.19
CA GLN A 171 -5.26 3.91 -0.89
C GLN A 171 -3.94 4.38 -0.29
N MET A 172 -2.90 3.53 -0.29
CA MET A 172 -1.58 3.85 0.25
C MET A 172 -0.98 5.09 -0.45
N LEU A 173 -1.16 5.17 -1.76
CA LEU A 173 -0.64 6.26 -2.58
C LEU A 173 -1.61 7.43 -2.72
N LYS A 174 -2.74 7.41 -2.01
CA LYS A 174 -3.80 8.45 -2.04
C LYS A 174 -4.38 8.69 -3.43
N CYS A 175 -4.43 7.64 -4.26
CA CYS A 175 -4.98 7.67 -5.62
C CYS A 175 -6.42 7.11 -5.66
N THR A 176 -7.21 7.42 -4.64
CA THR A 176 -8.59 6.93 -4.48
C THR A 176 -9.60 7.63 -5.38
N GLU A 177 -9.15 8.61 -6.16
CA GLU A 177 -9.95 9.33 -7.14
C GLU A 177 -9.94 8.69 -8.53
N GLU A 178 -9.12 7.66 -8.74
CA GLU A 178 -8.93 7.02 -10.03
C GLU A 178 -10.00 5.94 -10.32
N GLU A 179 -10.37 5.78 -11.58
CA GLU A 179 -11.39 4.80 -12.02
C GLU A 179 -11.00 3.36 -11.64
N ALA A 180 -9.71 3.00 -11.69
CA ALA A 180 -9.23 1.68 -11.28
C ALA A 180 -9.59 1.36 -9.83
N TYR A 181 -9.47 2.35 -8.91
CA TYR A 181 -9.87 2.20 -7.52
C TYR A 181 -11.37 1.93 -7.38
N PHE A 182 -12.19 2.67 -8.10
CA PHE A 182 -13.64 2.53 -8.05
C PHE A 182 -14.10 1.16 -8.57
N VAL A 183 -13.61 0.76 -9.75
CA VAL A 183 -13.96 -0.54 -10.34
C VAL A 183 -13.49 -1.69 -9.48
N ALA A 184 -12.29 -1.60 -8.90
CA ALA A 184 -11.78 -2.60 -7.97
C ALA A 184 -12.64 -2.68 -6.70
N SER A 185 -13.03 -1.53 -6.12
CA SER A 185 -13.85 -1.47 -4.91
C SER A 185 -15.25 -2.03 -5.14
N GLU A 186 -15.90 -1.70 -6.26
CA GLU A 186 -17.21 -2.22 -6.63
C GLU A 186 -17.18 -3.74 -6.81
N ALA A 187 -16.19 -4.25 -7.56
CA ALA A 187 -16.04 -5.68 -7.80
C ALA A 187 -15.71 -6.45 -6.51
N ALA A 188 -14.81 -5.93 -5.67
CA ALA A 188 -14.47 -6.53 -4.39
C ALA A 188 -15.65 -6.51 -3.42
N HIS A 189 -16.41 -5.41 -3.37
CA HIS A 189 -17.59 -5.27 -2.54
C HIS A 189 -18.69 -6.27 -2.91
N ALA A 190 -18.86 -6.57 -4.21
CA ALA A 190 -19.81 -7.57 -4.67
C ALA A 190 -19.45 -9.01 -4.25
N ILE A 191 -18.16 -9.29 -4.01
CA ILE A 191 -17.66 -10.60 -3.57
C ILE A 191 -17.64 -10.67 -2.04
N GLU A 192 -17.03 -9.70 -1.38
CA GLU A 192 -16.84 -9.61 0.08
C GLU A 192 -17.00 -8.16 0.54
N PRO A 193 -18.19 -7.78 1.04
CA PRO A 193 -18.41 -6.42 1.54
C PRO A 193 -17.53 -6.10 2.75
N THR A 194 -16.77 -5.00 2.65
CA THR A 194 -15.98 -4.42 3.75
C THR A 194 -16.22 -2.92 3.83
N ALA A 195 -15.88 -2.30 4.97
CA ALA A 195 -15.97 -0.84 5.13
C ALA A 195 -15.18 -0.10 4.04
N ALA A 196 -13.97 -0.57 3.73
CA ALA A 196 -13.11 0.04 2.71
C ALA A 196 -13.70 -0.06 1.30
N THR A 197 -14.25 -1.23 0.91
CA THR A 197 -14.88 -1.42 -0.40
C THR A 197 -16.19 -0.64 -0.51
N ALA A 198 -16.98 -0.57 0.54
CA ALA A 198 -18.19 0.25 0.61
C ALA A 198 -17.84 1.74 0.44
N ALA A 199 -16.84 2.24 1.16
CA ALA A 199 -16.39 3.63 1.02
C ALA A 199 -15.91 3.93 -0.41
N GLY A 200 -15.16 3.01 -1.03
CA GLY A 200 -14.75 3.12 -2.44
C GLY A 200 -15.94 3.27 -3.39
N CYS A 201 -16.99 2.46 -3.20
CA CYS A 201 -18.25 2.60 -3.94
C CYS A 201 -18.92 3.96 -3.65
N GLY A 202 -18.93 4.43 -2.41
CA GLY A 202 -19.48 5.73 -2.02
C GLY A 202 -18.83 6.87 -2.80
N TYR A 203 -17.50 6.90 -2.87
CA TYR A 203 -16.76 7.90 -3.65
C TYR A 203 -17.02 7.78 -5.15
N MET A 204 -17.08 6.56 -5.69
CA MET A 204 -17.40 6.32 -7.10
C MET A 204 -18.76 6.90 -7.48
N TYR A 205 -19.81 6.59 -6.72
CA TYR A 205 -21.16 7.07 -7.01
C TYR A 205 -21.28 8.58 -6.84
N TYR A 206 -20.54 9.18 -5.89
CA TYR A 206 -20.41 10.64 -5.80
C TYR A 206 -19.87 11.26 -7.10
N LYS A 207 -18.77 10.71 -7.62
CA LYS A 207 -18.19 11.18 -8.90
C LYS A 207 -19.13 10.99 -10.08
N LYS A 208 -19.89 9.91 -10.11
CA LYS A 208 -20.92 9.64 -11.13
C LYS A 208 -22.17 10.53 -10.99
N GLY A 209 -22.26 11.33 -9.94
CA GLY A 209 -23.41 12.18 -9.66
C GLY A 209 -24.61 11.47 -9.02
N ASP A 210 -24.51 10.18 -8.71
CA ASP A 210 -25.52 9.41 -7.99
C ASP A 210 -25.32 9.56 -6.48
N MET A 211 -25.76 10.72 -5.98
CA MET A 211 -25.54 11.10 -4.58
C MET A 211 -26.30 10.19 -3.59
N ASP A 212 -27.45 9.64 -3.99
CA ASP A 212 -28.25 8.79 -3.11
C ASP A 212 -27.55 7.46 -2.89
N LYS A 213 -27.04 6.84 -3.94
CA LYS A 213 -26.20 5.64 -3.80
C LYS A 213 -24.90 5.92 -3.06
N SER A 214 -24.29 7.09 -3.30
CA SER A 214 -23.10 7.47 -2.56
C SER A 214 -23.33 7.46 -1.06
N VAL A 215 -24.41 8.09 -0.57
CA VAL A 215 -24.77 8.10 0.87
C VAL A 215 -25.07 6.70 1.38
N GLN A 216 -25.82 5.87 0.61
CA GLN A 216 -26.10 4.50 1.00
C GLN A 216 -24.82 3.66 1.21
N TYR A 217 -23.83 3.80 0.35
CA TYR A 217 -22.57 3.09 0.50
C TYR A 217 -21.71 3.63 1.65
N PHE A 218 -21.75 4.94 1.93
CA PHE A 218 -21.12 5.46 3.15
C PHE A 218 -21.81 4.96 4.42
N ASP A 219 -23.14 4.79 4.43
CA ASP A 219 -23.83 4.16 5.57
C ASP A 219 -23.36 2.72 5.77
N GLN A 220 -23.25 1.92 4.70
CA GLN A 220 -22.69 0.57 4.78
C GLN A 220 -21.26 0.58 5.31
N ALA A 221 -20.43 1.54 4.87
CA ALA A 221 -19.07 1.68 5.37
C ALA A 221 -19.05 1.96 6.88
N ILE A 222 -19.94 2.84 7.37
CA ILE A 222 -20.07 3.14 8.82
C ILE A 222 -20.51 1.89 9.60
N GLU A 223 -21.43 1.10 9.06
CA GLU A 223 -21.93 -0.11 9.73
C GLU A 223 -20.86 -1.21 9.81
N LEU A 224 -20.09 -1.39 8.73
CA LEU A 224 -19.05 -2.42 8.64
C LEU A 224 -17.75 -2.06 9.38
N GLU A 225 -17.51 -0.77 9.65
CA GLU A 225 -16.29 -0.30 10.31
C GLU A 225 -16.33 -0.55 11.82
N GLN A 226 -15.17 -0.76 12.44
CA GLN A 226 -15.03 -0.91 13.89
C GLN A 226 -14.32 0.28 14.54
N GLU A 227 -13.43 0.95 13.79
CA GLU A 227 -12.64 2.06 14.29
C GLU A 227 -13.44 3.37 14.29
N ALA A 228 -13.57 4.02 15.44
CA ALA A 228 -14.36 5.24 15.61
C ALA A 228 -13.90 6.38 14.68
N ASP A 229 -12.59 6.55 14.51
CA ASP A 229 -12.03 7.59 13.64
C ASP A 229 -12.41 7.38 12.17
N LYS A 230 -12.38 6.14 11.68
CA LYS A 230 -12.81 5.80 10.33
C LYS A 230 -14.32 5.95 10.16
N LYS A 231 -15.11 5.59 11.17
CA LYS A 231 -16.56 5.88 11.17
C LYS A 231 -16.84 7.37 11.02
N ALA A 232 -16.06 8.20 11.73
CA ALA A 232 -16.17 9.66 11.61
C ALA A 232 -15.82 10.14 10.19
N ASP A 233 -14.78 9.60 9.55
CA ASP A 233 -14.41 9.93 8.18
C ASP A 233 -15.52 9.57 7.18
N TYR A 234 -16.14 8.40 7.30
CA TYR A 234 -17.24 8.00 6.42
C TYR A 234 -18.52 8.82 6.64
N ALA A 235 -18.86 9.11 7.89
CA ALA A 235 -19.99 9.98 8.22
C ALA A 235 -19.76 11.41 7.68
N TYR A 236 -18.56 11.95 7.82
CA TYR A 236 -18.19 13.23 7.23
C TYR A 236 -18.31 13.21 5.71
N SER A 237 -17.87 12.15 5.05
CA SER A 237 -17.97 12.00 3.59
C SER A 237 -19.44 12.03 3.14
N ALA A 238 -20.32 11.32 3.83
CA ALA A 238 -21.77 11.39 3.59
C ALA A 238 -22.34 12.81 3.82
N ALA A 239 -21.88 13.53 4.87
CA ALA A 239 -22.27 14.90 5.13
C ALA A 239 -21.86 15.84 3.98
N VAL A 240 -20.65 15.68 3.42
CA VAL A 240 -20.18 16.48 2.28
C VAL A 240 -21.02 16.21 1.04
N VAL A 241 -21.36 14.95 0.75
CA VAL A 241 -22.25 14.58 -0.36
C VAL A 241 -23.61 15.26 -0.22
N LEU A 242 -24.22 15.18 0.96
CA LEU A 242 -25.53 15.79 1.22
C LEU A 242 -25.48 17.32 1.18
N PHE A 243 -24.39 17.92 1.65
CA PHE A 243 -24.18 19.36 1.56
C PHE A 243 -24.08 19.83 0.10
N SER A 244 -23.37 19.10 -0.76
CA SER A 244 -23.29 19.41 -2.19
C SER A 244 -24.66 19.33 -2.89
N LYS A 245 -25.54 18.46 -2.39
CA LYS A 245 -26.96 18.33 -2.81
C LYS A 245 -27.88 19.40 -2.21
N LYS A 246 -27.35 20.32 -1.38
CA LYS A 246 -28.11 21.32 -0.62
C LYS A 246 -29.14 20.71 0.36
N GLN A 247 -28.96 19.47 0.77
CA GLN A 247 -29.77 18.81 1.80
C GLN A 247 -29.21 19.13 3.19
N LEU A 248 -29.29 20.39 3.60
CA LEU A 248 -28.58 20.94 4.76
C LEU A 248 -28.92 20.23 6.07
N SER A 249 -30.20 19.93 6.33
CA SER A 249 -30.63 19.23 7.54
C SER A 249 -30.02 17.83 7.66
N LYS A 250 -30.06 17.05 6.57
CA LYS A 250 -29.42 15.70 6.57
C LYS A 250 -27.89 15.81 6.64
N ALA A 251 -27.29 16.76 5.95
CA ALA A 251 -25.85 17.01 6.00
C ALA A 251 -25.40 17.31 7.45
N LYS A 252 -26.15 18.14 8.19
CA LYS A 252 -25.88 18.42 9.62
C LYS A 252 -26.00 17.17 10.49
N GLN A 253 -27.01 16.32 10.25
CA GLN A 253 -27.15 15.06 10.98
C GLN A 253 -25.92 14.16 10.80
N TYR A 254 -25.42 14.00 9.57
CA TYR A 254 -24.21 13.21 9.31
C TYR A 254 -22.93 13.87 9.83
N ALA A 255 -22.81 15.19 9.79
CA ALA A 255 -21.70 15.89 10.43
C ALA A 255 -21.70 15.70 11.96
N ASN A 256 -22.89 15.77 12.61
CA ASN A 256 -23.03 15.44 14.02
C ASN A 256 -22.74 13.96 14.31
N LYS A 257 -23.12 13.04 13.41
CA LYS A 257 -22.77 11.60 13.52
C LYS A 257 -21.24 11.42 13.49
N ALA A 258 -20.52 12.16 12.63
CA ALA A 258 -19.05 12.15 12.63
C ALA A 258 -18.46 12.64 13.96
N ILE A 259 -19.00 13.73 14.53
CA ILE A 259 -18.62 14.27 15.85
C ILE A 259 -18.93 13.26 16.96
N SER A 260 -20.03 12.52 16.89
CA SER A 260 -20.36 11.50 17.89
C SER A 260 -19.38 10.32 17.90
N PHE A 261 -18.78 9.98 16.78
CA PHE A 261 -17.73 8.97 16.70
C PHE A 261 -16.37 9.51 17.15
N ASN A 262 -16.05 10.77 16.80
CA ASN A 262 -14.83 11.44 17.21
C ASN A 262 -15.15 12.90 17.57
N GLY A 263 -15.23 13.20 18.87
CA GLY A 263 -15.57 14.54 19.38
C GLY A 263 -14.58 15.65 19.00
N SER A 264 -13.37 15.30 18.57
CA SER A 264 -12.33 16.24 18.09
C SER A 264 -12.28 16.37 16.56
N TYR A 265 -13.26 15.83 15.84
CA TYR A 265 -13.25 15.80 14.37
C TYR A 265 -13.53 17.21 13.77
N GLY A 266 -12.50 18.06 13.73
CA GLY A 266 -12.58 19.48 13.36
C GLY A 266 -13.22 19.76 12.00
N LYS A 267 -13.06 18.86 11.01
CA LYS A 267 -13.66 19.01 9.68
C LYS A 267 -15.20 19.07 9.75
N ALA A 268 -15.84 18.29 10.62
CA ALA A 268 -17.29 18.29 10.76
C ALA A 268 -17.81 19.61 11.34
N TYR A 269 -17.12 20.19 12.33
CA TYR A 269 -17.47 21.50 12.86
C TYR A 269 -17.35 22.61 11.81
N ILE A 270 -16.29 22.57 10.99
CA ILE A 270 -16.10 23.52 9.89
C ILE A 270 -17.24 23.38 8.86
N LEU A 271 -17.60 22.15 8.50
CA LEU A 271 -18.69 21.89 7.56
C LEU A 271 -20.04 22.43 8.09
N ILE A 272 -20.33 22.23 9.38
CA ILE A 272 -21.53 22.79 10.02
C ILE A 272 -21.51 24.32 9.97
N ALA A 273 -20.38 24.96 10.27
CA ALA A 273 -20.25 26.42 10.15
C ALA A 273 -20.48 26.92 8.71
N GLN A 274 -19.98 26.18 7.69
CA GLN A 274 -20.23 26.48 6.29
C GLN A 274 -21.71 26.35 5.92
N MET A 275 -22.44 25.37 6.47
CA MET A 275 -23.88 25.23 6.27
C MET A 275 -24.64 26.45 6.78
N TYR A 276 -24.31 26.94 7.98
CA TYR A 276 -24.92 28.17 8.51
C TYR A 276 -24.58 29.42 7.68
N ALA A 277 -23.34 29.54 7.22
CA ALA A 277 -22.92 30.67 6.39
C ALA A 277 -23.60 30.68 5.02
N SER A 278 -23.88 29.49 4.44
CA SER A 278 -24.49 29.36 3.11
C SER A 278 -26.02 29.55 3.12
N SER A 279 -26.66 29.52 4.27
CA SER A 279 -28.12 29.69 4.42
C SER A 279 -28.44 30.62 5.61
N PRO A 280 -28.39 31.94 5.39
CA PRO A 280 -28.60 32.94 6.45
C PRO A 280 -29.92 32.79 7.22
N ASN A 281 -30.94 32.18 6.59
CA ASN A 281 -32.27 31.95 7.18
C ASN A 281 -32.45 30.53 7.74
N TRP A 282 -31.36 29.72 7.76
CA TRP A 282 -31.43 28.38 8.31
C TRP A 282 -31.37 28.46 9.85
N SER A 283 -32.54 28.49 10.49
CA SER A 283 -32.70 28.48 11.94
C SER A 283 -32.61 27.06 12.50
N ASP A 284 -32.26 26.93 13.78
CA ASP A 284 -32.23 25.65 14.47
C ASP A 284 -33.62 24.99 14.61
N GLU A 285 -34.71 25.67 14.23
CA GLU A 285 -36.08 25.12 14.16
C GLU A 285 -36.26 24.06 13.08
N ALA A 286 -35.29 23.93 12.14
CA ALA A 286 -35.27 22.89 11.08
C ALA A 286 -34.40 21.69 11.46
N ALA A 287 -33.96 21.58 12.70
CA ALA A 287 -33.07 20.54 13.18
C ALA A 287 -33.82 19.36 13.81
#